data_3ca39079067df575bda6468656a07613
#
_entry.id   3ca39079067df575bda6468656a07613
#
_cell.length_a   1.000
_cell.length_b   1.000
_cell.length_c   1.000
_cell.angle_alpha   90.00
_cell.angle_beta   90.00
_cell.angle_gamma   90.00
#
_symmetry.space_group_name_H-M   'P 1'
#
loop_
_entity.id
_entity.type
_entity.pdbx_description
1 polymer ?
#
loop_
_entity_poly.entity_id
_entity_poly.type
_entity_poly.pdbx_seq_one_letter_code
_entity_poly.pdbx_strand_id
1 'polypeptide(L)'
;MTDQQTQPKLEIRVIPTTPLQQNTSMIWSIETMEGVFVDPGGDIDKLMGAAEEFGVKIVGVWLTHGHMDHAGAAKAVKDRTGAEIIGPHKDDQWLLDEIESSGKRYGITDGQNVTPDRYLEDGDELELDGVTFGVAHCPGHTPGHVVIYNESGALAFVGDVLFRGSVGRTDFPRGNHQQLIDSITSKLWPLGTDIRFVPGHGPMSTFGQERADNPFVADAVTGYQGAQKSEANEIDQKLAKRWS
;
A
#
# COMPACT_ATOMS: atom_id res chain seq x y z
N MET A 1 26.82 26.22 -0.85
CA MET A 1 25.79 25.99 0.18
C MET A 1 24.73 25.17 -0.50
N THR A 2 24.76 23.85 -0.31
CA THR A 2 23.74 22.96 -0.85
C THR A 2 22.51 23.09 0.06
N ASP A 3 21.44 23.67 -0.46
CA ASP A 3 20.12 23.63 0.16
C ASP A 3 19.76 22.15 0.39
N GLN A 4 19.89 21.69 1.62
CA GLN A 4 19.20 20.47 2.02
C GLN A 4 17.71 20.84 2.07
N GLN A 5 17.00 20.64 0.99
CA GLN A 5 15.55 20.61 1.02
C GLN A 5 15.17 19.53 2.03
N THR A 6 14.78 19.95 3.22
CA THR A 6 14.14 19.06 4.19
C THR A 6 12.88 18.52 3.52
N GLN A 7 12.81 17.21 3.33
CA GLN A 7 11.58 16.60 2.81
C GLN A 7 10.39 16.99 3.70
N PRO A 8 9.22 17.29 3.12
CA PRO A 8 8.04 17.61 3.89
C PRO A 8 7.76 16.48 4.87
N LYS A 9 7.39 16.85 6.10
CA LYS A 9 7.02 15.85 7.10
C LYS A 9 5.62 15.37 6.81
N LEU A 10 5.48 14.05 6.68
CA LEU A 10 4.17 13.40 6.58
C LEU A 10 3.76 12.85 7.93
N GLU A 11 2.49 12.97 8.23
CA GLU A 11 1.83 12.29 9.34
C GLU A 11 0.86 11.24 8.84
N ILE A 12 0.60 10.23 9.70
CA ILE A 12 -0.24 9.09 9.36
C ILE A 12 -1.19 8.82 10.52
N ARG A 13 -2.44 8.61 10.17
CA ARG A 13 -3.47 8.10 11.07
C ARG A 13 -4.09 6.84 10.50
N VAL A 14 -3.98 5.73 11.22
CA VAL A 14 -4.70 4.50 10.89
C VAL A 14 -6.08 4.54 11.55
N ILE A 15 -7.11 4.33 10.75
CA ILE A 15 -8.52 4.41 11.15
C ILE A 15 -9.16 3.06 10.78
N PRO A 16 -9.38 2.16 11.74
CA PRO A 16 -10.08 0.91 11.45
C PRO A 16 -11.50 1.20 10.97
N THR A 17 -11.86 0.66 9.82
CA THR A 17 -13.19 0.82 9.19
C THR A 17 -13.83 -0.53 8.95
N THR A 18 -15.11 -0.53 8.63
CA THR A 18 -15.93 -1.68 8.33
C THR A 18 -16.08 -2.67 9.50
N PRO A 19 -17.07 -3.57 9.48
CA PRO A 19 -17.15 -4.66 10.44
C PRO A 19 -15.93 -5.58 10.45
N LEU A 20 -15.12 -5.56 9.34
CA LEU A 20 -13.90 -6.37 9.21
C LEU A 20 -12.68 -5.71 9.84
N GLN A 21 -12.82 -4.48 10.43
CA GLN A 21 -11.74 -3.73 11.06
C GLN A 21 -10.53 -3.55 10.13
N GLN A 22 -10.82 -3.19 8.87
CA GLN A 22 -9.79 -2.86 7.88
C GLN A 22 -9.10 -1.55 8.26
N ASN A 23 -7.80 -1.47 8.06
CA ASN A 23 -6.95 -0.33 8.39
C ASN A 23 -6.92 0.73 7.27
N THR A 24 -7.95 1.54 7.15
CA THR A 24 -7.86 2.73 6.31
C THR A 24 -6.76 3.66 6.86
N SER A 25 -5.85 4.10 6.02
CA SER A 25 -4.82 5.07 6.42
C SER A 25 -5.11 6.44 5.85
N MET A 26 -5.07 7.47 6.69
CA MET A 26 -4.99 8.86 6.27
C MET A 26 -3.52 9.30 6.40
N ILE A 27 -2.91 9.74 5.31
CA ILE A 27 -1.56 10.30 5.28
C ILE A 27 -1.63 11.71 4.73
N TRP A 28 -0.94 12.66 5.36
CA TRP A 28 -0.97 14.06 4.96
C TRP A 28 0.33 14.79 5.23
N SER A 29 0.59 15.84 4.47
CA SER A 29 1.66 16.79 4.74
C SER A 29 1.25 17.75 5.85
N ILE A 30 2.12 17.93 6.86
CA ILE A 30 1.90 18.93 7.91
C ILE A 30 2.13 20.36 7.43
N GLU A 31 2.74 20.55 6.27
CA GLU A 31 3.03 21.87 5.69
C GLU A 31 1.84 22.40 4.90
N THR A 32 1.26 21.57 4.02
CA THR A 32 0.14 21.95 3.15
C THR A 32 -1.21 21.56 3.70
N MET A 33 -1.26 20.66 4.68
CA MET A 33 -2.47 20.00 5.17
C MET A 33 -3.26 19.27 4.06
N GLU A 34 -2.63 18.97 2.93
CA GLU A 34 -3.17 18.10 1.90
C GLU A 34 -2.83 16.64 2.21
N GLY A 35 -3.81 15.76 2.01
CA GLY A 35 -3.65 14.35 2.35
C GLY A 35 -4.44 13.42 1.45
N VAL A 36 -4.16 12.14 1.59
CA VAL A 36 -4.83 11.07 0.86
C VAL A 36 -5.35 10.01 1.83
N PHE A 37 -6.42 9.33 1.45
CA PHE A 37 -6.79 8.08 2.07
C PHE A 37 -6.19 6.91 1.29
N VAL A 38 -5.57 5.97 2.01
CA VAL A 38 -5.17 4.68 1.46
C VAL A 38 -6.21 3.66 1.93
N ASP A 39 -6.80 2.95 1.00
CA ASP A 39 -7.82 1.93 1.20
C ASP A 39 -9.00 2.40 2.07
N PRO A 40 -9.80 3.40 1.66
CA PRO A 40 -11.02 3.77 2.38
C PRO A 40 -12.11 2.71 2.16
N GLY A 41 -12.17 1.74 3.10
CA GLY A 41 -13.03 0.56 2.94
C GLY A 41 -14.50 0.77 3.25
N GLY A 42 -14.84 1.73 4.12
CA GLY A 42 -16.21 2.03 4.56
C GLY A 42 -16.25 3.15 5.58
N ASP A 43 -17.38 3.29 6.28
CA ASP A 43 -17.55 4.27 7.36
C ASP A 43 -17.21 5.71 6.94
N ILE A 44 -17.68 6.14 5.77
CA ILE A 44 -17.31 7.43 5.15
C ILE A 44 -17.42 8.62 6.10
N ASP A 45 -18.45 8.66 6.97
CA ASP A 45 -18.62 9.78 7.92
C ASP A 45 -17.52 9.79 8.99
N LYS A 46 -17.03 8.61 9.41
CA LYS A 46 -15.88 8.47 10.32
C LYS A 46 -14.59 8.96 9.67
N LEU A 47 -14.37 8.60 8.40
CA LEU A 47 -13.20 9.02 7.64
C LEU A 47 -13.18 10.55 7.44
N MET A 48 -14.30 11.12 7.00
CA MET A 48 -14.39 12.56 6.78
C MET A 48 -14.32 13.34 8.11
N GLY A 49 -14.92 12.79 9.19
CA GLY A 49 -14.79 13.37 10.53
C GLY A 49 -13.36 13.40 11.04
N ALA A 50 -12.57 12.35 10.76
CA ALA A 50 -11.16 12.34 11.08
C ALA A 50 -10.36 13.38 10.25
N ALA A 51 -10.65 13.51 8.96
CA ALA A 51 -10.02 14.55 8.13
C ALA A 51 -10.34 15.97 8.66
N GLU A 52 -11.58 16.21 9.06
CA GLU A 52 -12.00 17.49 9.65
C GLU A 52 -11.32 17.74 11.01
N GLU A 53 -11.25 16.72 11.89
CA GLU A 53 -10.60 16.81 13.21
C GLU A 53 -9.14 17.26 13.11
N PHE A 54 -8.40 16.73 12.11
CA PHE A 54 -6.99 17.08 11.88
C PHE A 54 -6.82 18.28 10.93
N GLY A 55 -7.90 18.82 10.35
CA GLY A 55 -7.84 19.92 9.39
C GLY A 55 -7.24 19.52 8.05
N VAL A 56 -7.31 18.24 7.67
CA VAL A 56 -6.72 17.70 6.46
C VAL A 56 -7.67 17.85 5.27
N LYS A 57 -7.18 18.42 4.19
CA LYS A 57 -7.87 18.46 2.90
C LYS A 57 -7.53 17.19 2.11
N ILE A 58 -8.50 16.33 1.92
CA ILE A 58 -8.30 15.10 1.13
C ILE A 58 -8.27 15.45 -0.36
N VAL A 59 -7.14 15.14 -1.01
CA VAL A 59 -6.88 15.41 -2.42
C VAL A 59 -6.75 14.14 -3.27
N GLY A 60 -6.65 12.95 -2.64
CA GLY A 60 -6.52 11.68 -3.34
C GLY A 60 -7.02 10.48 -2.54
N VAL A 61 -7.29 9.42 -3.25
CA VAL A 61 -7.56 8.08 -2.74
C VAL A 61 -6.60 7.13 -3.44
N TRP A 62 -5.83 6.36 -2.67
CA TRP A 62 -4.94 5.33 -3.17
C TRP A 62 -5.47 3.95 -2.78
N LEU A 63 -5.59 3.05 -3.74
CA LEU A 63 -6.10 1.71 -3.50
C LEU A 63 -5.00 0.66 -3.72
N THR A 64 -4.84 -0.23 -2.74
CA THR A 64 -3.91 -1.36 -2.85
C THR A 64 -4.49 -2.49 -3.65
N HIS A 65 -5.79 -2.79 -3.46
CA HIS A 65 -6.49 -3.86 -4.19
C HIS A 65 -8.02 -3.65 -4.18
N GLY A 66 -8.75 -4.50 -4.91
CA GLY A 66 -10.16 -4.26 -5.22
C GLY A 66 -11.19 -4.85 -4.26
N HIS A 67 -10.82 -5.41 -3.09
CA HIS A 67 -11.81 -5.93 -2.16
C HIS A 67 -12.69 -4.82 -1.57
N MET A 68 -13.96 -5.18 -1.26
CA MET A 68 -14.99 -4.25 -0.82
C MET A 68 -14.66 -3.51 0.48
N ASP A 69 -13.92 -4.14 1.38
CA ASP A 69 -13.50 -3.56 2.65
C ASP A 69 -12.25 -2.66 2.55
N HIS A 70 -11.63 -2.61 1.37
CA HIS A 70 -10.54 -1.69 1.03
C HIS A 70 -10.98 -0.55 0.12
N ALA A 71 -11.89 -0.80 -0.81
CA ALA A 71 -12.29 0.17 -1.82
C ALA A 71 -13.73 0.70 -1.65
N GLY A 72 -14.47 0.18 -0.66
CA GLY A 72 -15.92 0.41 -0.55
C GLY A 72 -16.34 1.87 -0.44
N ALA A 73 -15.58 2.71 0.26
CA ALA A 73 -15.88 4.13 0.41
C ALA A 73 -15.13 5.03 -0.60
N ALA A 74 -14.30 4.48 -1.50
CA ALA A 74 -13.48 5.28 -2.41
C ALA A 74 -14.34 6.24 -3.26
N LYS A 75 -15.45 5.74 -3.83
CA LYS A 75 -16.36 6.57 -4.60
C LYS A 75 -17.01 7.65 -3.73
N ALA A 76 -17.43 7.33 -2.51
CA ALA A 76 -18.06 8.29 -1.59
C ALA A 76 -17.06 9.39 -1.16
N VAL A 77 -15.76 9.05 -0.99
CA VAL A 77 -14.70 10.05 -0.77
C VAL A 77 -14.61 10.98 -1.97
N LYS A 78 -14.50 10.43 -3.19
CA LYS A 78 -14.44 11.23 -4.43
C LYS A 78 -15.66 12.15 -4.58
N ASP A 79 -16.85 11.64 -4.34
CA ASP A 79 -18.09 12.43 -4.46
C ASP A 79 -18.14 13.59 -3.47
N ARG A 80 -17.51 13.46 -2.29
CA ARG A 80 -17.49 14.53 -1.25
C ARG A 80 -16.36 15.53 -1.40
N THR A 81 -15.23 15.11 -1.96
CA THR A 81 -13.99 15.91 -1.96
C THR A 81 -13.52 16.32 -3.36
N GLY A 82 -13.93 15.61 -4.39
CA GLY A 82 -13.38 15.72 -5.73
C GLY A 82 -12.02 15.00 -5.89
N ALA A 83 -11.55 14.26 -4.87
CA ALA A 83 -10.28 13.54 -4.90
C ALA A 83 -10.21 12.52 -6.02
N GLU A 84 -9.06 12.39 -6.69
CA GLU A 84 -8.82 11.34 -7.66
C GLU A 84 -8.68 9.98 -6.98
N ILE A 85 -9.21 8.93 -7.60
CA ILE A 85 -9.03 7.55 -7.19
C ILE A 85 -7.94 6.93 -8.06
N ILE A 86 -6.84 6.51 -7.43
CA ILE A 86 -5.67 5.95 -8.09
C ILE A 86 -5.41 4.54 -7.55
N GLY A 87 -5.23 3.59 -8.48
CA GLY A 87 -5.09 2.16 -8.15
C GLY A 87 -6.43 1.45 -7.95
N PRO A 88 -6.37 0.13 -7.75
CA PRO A 88 -5.18 -0.72 -7.82
C PRO A 88 -4.68 -0.95 -9.24
N HIS A 89 -4.01 -2.10 -9.52
CA HIS A 89 -3.77 -2.53 -10.90
C HIS A 89 -5.09 -2.97 -11.56
N LYS A 90 -5.17 -2.80 -12.88
CA LYS A 90 -6.41 -3.05 -13.66
C LYS A 90 -6.96 -4.48 -13.54
N ASP A 91 -6.11 -5.44 -13.18
CA ASP A 91 -6.50 -6.83 -13.03
C ASP A 91 -7.47 -7.05 -11.85
N ASP A 92 -7.66 -6.05 -10.97
CA ASP A 92 -8.65 -6.05 -9.89
C ASP A 92 -9.96 -5.31 -10.24
N GLN A 93 -10.14 -4.78 -11.45
CA GLN A 93 -11.37 -4.09 -11.82
C GLN A 93 -12.63 -4.94 -11.60
N TRP A 94 -12.54 -6.23 -11.85
CA TRP A 94 -13.67 -7.14 -11.62
C TRP A 94 -14.11 -7.21 -10.14
N LEU A 95 -13.19 -6.99 -9.18
CA LEU A 95 -13.52 -6.87 -7.75
C LEU A 95 -14.18 -5.52 -7.46
N LEU A 96 -13.65 -4.45 -8.05
CA LEU A 96 -14.22 -3.10 -7.92
C LEU A 96 -15.65 -3.01 -8.49
N ASP A 97 -15.96 -3.79 -9.52
CA ASP A 97 -17.29 -3.91 -10.10
C ASP A 97 -18.29 -4.70 -9.21
N GLU A 98 -17.77 -5.43 -8.22
CA GLU A 98 -18.56 -6.27 -7.32
C GLU A 98 -18.62 -5.75 -5.87
N ILE A 99 -18.13 -4.57 -5.56
CA ILE A 99 -18.10 -4.01 -4.21
C ILE A 99 -19.48 -4.01 -3.57
N GLU A 100 -20.51 -3.52 -4.27
CA GLU A 100 -21.89 -3.46 -3.74
C GLU A 100 -22.48 -4.84 -3.45
N SER A 101 -22.21 -5.81 -4.31
CA SER A 101 -22.76 -7.15 -4.19
C SER A 101 -22.02 -7.97 -3.12
N SER A 102 -20.69 -7.87 -3.06
CA SER A 102 -19.86 -8.55 -2.07
C SER A 102 -19.98 -7.90 -0.69
N GLY A 103 -19.98 -6.58 -0.61
CA GLY A 103 -20.07 -5.83 0.65
C GLY A 103 -21.30 -6.19 1.48
N LYS A 104 -22.46 -6.35 0.84
CA LYS A 104 -23.72 -6.76 1.52
C LYS A 104 -23.59 -8.06 2.30
N ARG A 105 -22.75 -9.00 1.85
CA ARG A 105 -22.54 -10.29 2.53
C ARG A 105 -21.74 -10.15 3.82
N TYR A 106 -20.97 -9.07 3.93
CA TYR A 106 -20.07 -8.79 5.06
C TYR A 106 -20.51 -7.60 5.91
N GLY A 107 -21.74 -7.08 5.66
CA GLY A 107 -22.31 -5.98 6.44
C GLY A 107 -21.78 -4.59 6.03
N ILE A 108 -21.07 -4.48 4.91
CA ILE A 108 -20.67 -3.22 4.30
C ILE A 108 -21.79 -2.81 3.33
N THR A 109 -22.75 -2.05 3.82
CA THR A 109 -23.99 -1.74 3.07
C THR A 109 -23.93 -0.44 2.28
N ASP A 110 -22.92 0.38 2.54
CA ASP A 110 -22.64 1.67 1.91
C ASP A 110 -21.53 1.62 0.86
N GLY A 111 -20.94 0.45 0.64
CA GLY A 111 -19.97 0.22 -0.41
C GLY A 111 -20.51 0.48 -1.81
N GLN A 112 -19.72 1.12 -2.65
CA GLN A 112 -20.09 1.48 -4.02
C GLN A 112 -19.07 0.94 -5.02
N ASN A 113 -19.56 0.38 -6.14
CA ASN A 113 -18.69 0.02 -7.25
C ASN A 113 -17.94 1.24 -7.78
N VAL A 114 -16.69 1.06 -8.20
CA VAL A 114 -15.84 2.15 -8.61
C VAL A 114 -14.95 1.77 -9.80
N THR A 115 -14.75 2.74 -10.68
CA THR A 115 -13.70 2.70 -11.69
C THR A 115 -12.69 3.78 -11.31
N PRO A 116 -11.42 3.43 -11.08
CA PRO A 116 -10.38 4.42 -10.77
C PRO A 116 -10.17 5.41 -11.92
N ASP A 117 -9.71 6.61 -11.57
CA ASP A 117 -9.27 7.60 -12.55
C ASP A 117 -7.94 7.18 -13.22
N ARG A 118 -7.10 6.45 -12.47
CA ARG A 118 -5.84 5.87 -12.94
C ARG A 118 -5.59 4.52 -12.27
N TYR A 119 -5.26 3.50 -13.06
CA TYR A 119 -4.71 2.24 -12.55
C TYR A 119 -3.22 2.39 -12.28
N LEU A 120 -2.68 1.48 -11.46
CA LEU A 120 -1.26 1.43 -11.13
C LEU A 120 -0.59 0.22 -11.77
N GLU A 121 0.62 0.44 -12.27
CA GLU A 121 1.50 -0.59 -12.80
C GLU A 121 2.74 -0.73 -11.91
N ASP A 122 3.49 -1.82 -12.08
CA ASP A 122 4.75 -2.05 -11.37
C ASP A 122 5.77 -0.97 -11.70
N GLY A 123 6.36 -0.35 -10.68
CA GLY A 123 7.35 0.72 -10.85
C GLY A 123 6.76 2.11 -11.06
N ASP A 124 5.42 2.26 -11.03
CA ASP A 124 4.79 3.58 -11.00
C ASP A 124 5.17 4.35 -9.74
N GLU A 125 4.96 5.66 -9.80
CA GLU A 125 5.15 6.55 -8.68
C GLU A 125 3.87 7.33 -8.37
N LEU A 126 3.64 7.56 -7.07
CA LEU A 126 2.66 8.48 -6.52
C LEU A 126 3.37 9.60 -5.80
N GLU A 127 2.74 10.74 -5.71
CA GLU A 127 3.32 11.91 -5.03
C GLU A 127 2.32 12.53 -4.06
N LEU A 128 2.82 12.93 -2.91
CA LEU A 128 2.10 13.76 -1.95
C LEU A 128 3.04 14.87 -1.44
N ASP A 129 2.76 16.11 -1.81
CA ASP A 129 3.55 17.30 -1.42
C ASP A 129 5.07 17.11 -1.59
N GLY A 130 5.50 16.67 -2.79
CA GLY A 130 6.91 16.45 -3.12
C GLY A 130 7.53 15.18 -2.51
N VAL A 131 6.76 14.38 -1.77
CA VAL A 131 7.21 13.08 -1.29
C VAL A 131 6.75 12.00 -2.25
N THR A 132 7.71 11.26 -2.80
CA THR A 132 7.47 10.18 -3.76
C THR A 132 7.23 8.85 -3.06
N PHE A 133 6.23 8.12 -3.53
CA PHE A 133 5.92 6.74 -3.15
C PHE A 133 6.04 5.84 -4.37
N GLY A 134 6.85 4.80 -4.28
CA GLY A 134 6.94 3.77 -5.31
C GLY A 134 5.78 2.78 -5.22
N VAL A 135 5.51 2.13 -6.33
CA VAL A 135 4.46 1.11 -6.47
C VAL A 135 5.10 -0.22 -6.86
N ALA A 136 4.82 -1.26 -6.11
CA ALA A 136 5.18 -2.63 -6.45
C ALA A 136 3.91 -3.45 -6.72
N HIS A 137 3.76 -4.01 -7.92
CA HIS A 137 2.69 -4.95 -8.22
C HIS A 137 2.98 -6.30 -7.56
N CYS A 138 2.17 -6.66 -6.56
CA CYS A 138 2.36 -7.81 -5.68
C CYS A 138 1.15 -8.77 -5.74
N PRO A 139 0.91 -9.44 -6.89
CA PRO A 139 -0.21 -10.34 -7.03
C PRO A 139 -0.07 -11.59 -6.16
N GLY A 140 -1.22 -12.24 -5.91
CA GLY A 140 -1.30 -13.49 -5.18
C GLY A 140 -2.49 -13.55 -4.24
N HIS A 141 -2.74 -12.53 -3.40
CA HIS A 141 -3.99 -12.37 -2.69
C HIS A 141 -5.12 -12.01 -3.66
N THR A 142 -4.91 -10.99 -4.46
CA THR A 142 -5.66 -10.70 -5.70
C THR A 142 -4.70 -10.54 -6.87
N PRO A 143 -5.15 -10.65 -8.13
CA PRO A 143 -4.28 -10.49 -9.28
C PRO A 143 -3.78 -9.05 -9.49
N GLY A 144 -4.55 -8.06 -9.03
CA GLY A 144 -4.22 -6.65 -9.22
C GLY A 144 -3.66 -5.96 -7.97
N HIS A 145 -3.26 -6.72 -6.94
CA HIS A 145 -2.77 -6.13 -5.70
C HIS A 145 -1.46 -5.35 -5.91
N VAL A 146 -1.39 -4.13 -5.38
CA VAL A 146 -0.18 -3.31 -5.35
C VAL A 146 0.22 -2.95 -3.91
N VAL A 147 1.50 -2.77 -3.69
CA VAL A 147 2.07 -2.21 -2.45
C VAL A 147 2.57 -0.81 -2.75
N ILE A 148 2.23 0.16 -1.91
CA ILE A 148 2.63 1.57 -2.04
C ILE A 148 3.66 1.83 -0.95
N TYR A 149 4.87 2.28 -1.30
CA TYR A 149 5.95 2.41 -0.35
C TYR A 149 6.77 3.69 -0.53
N ASN A 150 7.32 4.18 0.57
CA ASN A 150 8.30 5.27 0.57
C ASN A 150 9.57 4.79 1.28
N GLU A 151 10.66 4.59 0.52
CA GLU A 151 11.92 4.09 1.05
C GLU A 151 12.57 5.09 2.01
N SER A 152 12.57 6.38 1.66
CA SER A 152 13.21 7.42 2.47
C SER A 152 12.52 7.61 3.83
N GLY A 153 11.21 7.40 3.90
CA GLY A 153 10.42 7.41 5.12
C GLY A 153 10.32 6.05 5.81
N ALA A 154 10.92 5.01 5.22
CA ALA A 154 10.87 3.63 5.69
C ALA A 154 9.44 3.15 5.99
N LEU A 155 8.51 3.38 5.06
CA LEU A 155 7.08 3.11 5.20
C LEU A 155 6.53 2.35 3.99
N ALA A 156 5.59 1.42 4.23
CA ALA A 156 4.82 0.77 3.18
C ALA A 156 3.35 0.57 3.61
N PHE A 157 2.42 0.72 2.67
CA PHE A 157 1.04 0.28 2.76
C PHE A 157 0.92 -1.01 1.95
N VAL A 158 0.82 -2.13 2.65
CA VAL A 158 0.95 -3.45 2.01
C VAL A 158 -0.39 -4.13 1.74
N GLY A 159 -1.51 -3.47 2.12
CA GLY A 159 -2.83 -4.08 2.00
C GLY A 159 -2.82 -5.49 2.58
N ASP A 160 -3.34 -6.44 1.81
CA ASP A 160 -3.47 -7.84 2.23
C ASP A 160 -2.38 -8.76 1.65
N VAL A 161 -1.20 -8.20 1.35
CA VAL A 161 -0.03 -9.00 0.94
C VAL A 161 0.67 -9.61 2.15
N LEU A 162 0.95 -8.80 3.18
CA LEU A 162 1.75 -9.20 4.33
C LEU A 162 1.10 -8.72 5.63
N PHE A 163 1.08 -9.59 6.63
CA PHE A 163 0.60 -9.30 7.96
C PHE A 163 1.67 -9.66 8.99
N ARG A 164 1.55 -9.11 10.19
CA ARG A 164 2.40 -9.52 11.30
C ARG A 164 2.21 -11.00 11.61
N GLY A 165 3.24 -11.80 11.33
CA GLY A 165 3.26 -13.25 11.55
C GLY A 165 2.37 -14.03 10.57
N SER A 166 1.90 -13.43 9.46
CA SER A 166 1.05 -14.09 8.46
C SER A 166 1.20 -13.45 7.08
N VAL A 167 0.50 -14.00 6.11
CA VAL A 167 0.36 -13.45 4.75
C VAL A 167 -1.12 -13.45 4.35
N GLY A 168 -1.44 -12.72 3.30
CA GLY A 168 -2.79 -12.69 2.74
C GLY A 168 -3.29 -14.09 2.34
N ARG A 169 -4.58 -14.32 2.51
CA ARG A 169 -5.20 -15.57 2.04
C ARG A 169 -5.24 -15.57 0.51
N THR A 170 -5.16 -16.77 -0.06
CA THR A 170 -5.05 -16.98 -1.51
C THR A 170 -6.06 -17.97 -2.04
N ASP A 171 -7.07 -18.32 -1.23
CA ASP A 171 -8.17 -19.24 -1.56
C ASP A 171 -9.39 -18.54 -2.20
N PHE A 172 -9.28 -17.23 -2.47
CA PHE A 172 -10.24 -16.49 -3.26
C PHE A 172 -10.08 -16.77 -4.77
N PRO A 173 -11.12 -16.49 -5.59
CA PRO A 173 -11.00 -16.58 -7.04
C PRO A 173 -9.78 -15.79 -7.56
N ARG A 174 -8.98 -16.44 -8.41
CA ARG A 174 -7.72 -15.92 -8.97
C ARG A 174 -6.60 -15.70 -7.94
N GLY A 175 -6.77 -16.10 -6.68
CA GLY A 175 -5.69 -16.11 -5.70
C GLY A 175 -4.64 -17.18 -6.02
N ASN A 176 -3.37 -16.91 -5.66
CA ASN A 176 -2.26 -17.83 -5.90
C ASN A 176 -1.21 -17.69 -4.80
N HIS A 177 -1.06 -18.73 -3.97
CA HIS A 177 -0.16 -18.69 -2.82
C HIS A 177 1.30 -18.53 -3.21
N GLN A 178 1.78 -19.31 -4.21
CA GLN A 178 3.18 -19.22 -4.64
C GLN A 178 3.49 -17.83 -5.18
N GLN A 179 2.59 -17.26 -5.98
CA GLN A 179 2.75 -15.92 -6.52
C GLN A 179 2.80 -14.86 -5.41
N LEU A 180 2.02 -15.02 -4.32
CA LEU A 180 2.08 -14.13 -3.18
C LEU A 180 3.46 -14.20 -2.48
N ILE A 181 3.97 -15.41 -2.23
CA ILE A 181 5.29 -15.59 -1.64
C ILE A 181 6.40 -15.01 -2.55
N ASP A 182 6.31 -15.24 -3.85
CA ASP A 182 7.25 -14.68 -4.82
C ASP A 182 7.19 -13.15 -4.86
N SER A 183 5.99 -12.56 -4.81
CA SER A 183 5.80 -11.11 -4.72
C SER A 183 6.47 -10.52 -3.48
N ILE A 184 6.27 -11.13 -2.31
CA ILE A 184 6.87 -10.67 -1.05
C ILE A 184 8.40 -10.75 -1.12
N THR A 185 8.92 -11.92 -1.49
CA THR A 185 10.37 -12.15 -1.44
C THR A 185 11.15 -11.42 -2.51
N SER A 186 10.58 -11.26 -3.72
CA SER A 186 11.29 -10.63 -4.84
C SER A 186 11.11 -9.11 -4.88
N LYS A 187 10.02 -8.57 -4.31
CA LYS A 187 9.71 -7.14 -4.43
C LYS A 187 9.77 -6.38 -3.09
N LEU A 188 9.34 -6.99 -1.99
CA LEU A 188 9.32 -6.30 -0.70
C LEU A 188 10.63 -6.47 0.07
N TRP A 189 11.20 -7.67 0.11
CA TRP A 189 12.45 -7.91 0.82
C TRP A 189 13.64 -7.06 0.34
N PRO A 190 13.80 -6.77 -0.98
CA PRO A 190 14.85 -5.88 -1.47
C PRO A 190 14.75 -4.43 -1.00
N LEU A 191 13.55 -3.95 -0.59
CA LEU A 191 13.35 -2.58 -0.08
C LEU A 191 14.05 -2.34 1.26
N GLY A 192 14.43 -3.41 1.98
CA GLY A 192 15.20 -3.32 3.22
C GLY A 192 14.43 -3.77 4.46
N THR A 193 15.18 -4.00 5.54
CA THR A 193 14.64 -4.53 6.81
C THR A 193 13.93 -3.48 7.66
N ASP A 194 14.28 -2.22 7.48
CA ASP A 194 13.81 -1.13 8.35
C ASP A 194 12.43 -0.58 7.94
N ILE A 195 11.90 -1.02 6.79
CA ILE A 195 10.58 -0.61 6.32
C ILE A 195 9.51 -1.08 7.31
N ARG A 196 8.82 -0.13 7.91
CA ARG A 196 7.59 -0.36 8.68
C ARG A 196 6.43 -0.44 7.72
N PHE A 197 5.50 -1.35 7.96
CA PHE A 197 4.33 -1.44 7.10
C PHE A 197 3.01 -1.36 7.87
N VAL A 198 2.04 -0.75 7.21
CA VAL A 198 0.63 -0.77 7.61
C VAL A 198 -0.05 -1.85 6.77
N PRO A 199 -0.51 -2.95 7.40
CA PRO A 199 -1.28 -3.98 6.71
C PRO A 199 -2.74 -3.58 6.56
N GLY A 200 -3.48 -4.23 5.68
CA GLY A 200 -4.92 -4.06 5.56
C GLY A 200 -5.68 -4.42 6.83
N HIS A 201 -5.18 -5.37 7.61
CA HIS A 201 -5.78 -5.79 8.87
C HIS A 201 -4.74 -6.04 9.96
N GLY A 202 -5.14 -5.82 11.22
CA GLY A 202 -4.30 -6.13 12.38
C GLY A 202 -3.17 -5.12 12.61
N PRO A 203 -2.17 -5.51 13.41
CA PRO A 203 -1.12 -4.60 13.84
C PRO A 203 -0.03 -4.42 12.80
N MET A 204 0.61 -3.25 12.84
CA MET A 204 1.82 -2.93 12.06
C MET A 204 2.99 -3.85 12.43
N SER A 205 3.95 -4.01 11.51
CA SER A 205 5.21 -4.71 11.71
C SER A 205 6.32 -4.07 10.87
N THR A 206 7.47 -4.73 10.76
CA THR A 206 8.56 -4.35 9.86
C THR A 206 8.92 -5.51 8.95
N PHE A 207 9.46 -5.22 7.76
CA PHE A 207 9.95 -6.28 6.89
C PHE A 207 11.04 -7.11 7.58
N GLY A 208 11.90 -6.49 8.39
CA GLY A 208 12.93 -7.21 9.16
C GLY A 208 12.36 -8.20 10.15
N GLN A 209 11.29 -7.84 10.88
CA GLN A 209 10.63 -8.75 11.81
C GLN A 209 9.99 -9.95 11.07
N GLU A 210 9.30 -9.67 9.95
CA GLU A 210 8.65 -10.74 9.17
C GLU A 210 9.68 -11.64 8.47
N ARG A 211 10.79 -11.11 8.03
CA ARG A 211 11.92 -11.91 7.51
C ARG A 211 12.57 -12.81 8.57
N ALA A 212 12.54 -12.39 9.83
CA ALA A 212 13.08 -13.19 10.92
C ALA A 212 12.13 -14.34 11.33
N ASP A 213 10.85 -14.03 11.53
CA ASP A 213 9.97 -14.89 12.33
C ASP A 213 8.67 -15.31 11.63
N ASN A 214 8.30 -14.73 10.48
CA ASN A 214 7.04 -15.04 9.82
C ASN A 214 7.03 -16.49 9.31
N PRO A 215 6.08 -17.35 9.73
CA PRO A 215 6.08 -18.77 9.38
C PRO A 215 5.88 -19.06 7.89
N PHE A 216 5.50 -18.06 7.08
CA PHE A 216 5.25 -18.21 5.64
C PHE A 216 6.39 -17.66 4.78
N VAL A 217 7.05 -16.58 5.23
CA VAL A 217 7.96 -15.80 4.40
C VAL A 217 9.29 -15.44 5.07
N ALA A 218 9.57 -15.96 6.28
CA ALA A 218 10.87 -15.78 6.89
C ALA A 218 12.01 -16.27 5.98
N ASP A 219 13.17 -15.64 6.08
CA ASP A 219 14.35 -16.00 5.28
C ASP A 219 14.69 -17.49 5.40
N ALA A 220 14.52 -18.07 6.60
CA ALA A 220 14.74 -19.50 6.85
C ALA A 220 13.70 -20.41 6.15
N VAL A 221 12.50 -19.91 5.88
CA VAL A 221 11.41 -20.64 5.23
C VAL A 221 11.55 -20.60 3.71
N THR A 222 11.85 -19.41 3.18
CA THR A 222 11.90 -19.15 1.74
C THR A 222 13.29 -19.39 1.13
N GLY A 223 14.33 -19.46 1.97
CA GLY A 223 15.71 -19.51 1.52
C GLY A 223 16.24 -18.18 0.97
N TYR A 224 15.55 -17.07 1.25
CA TYR A 224 15.98 -15.75 0.80
C TYR A 224 17.33 -15.36 1.42
N GLN A 225 18.31 -15.06 0.59
CA GLN A 225 19.69 -14.74 1.05
C GLN A 225 20.04 -13.26 0.93
N GLY A 226 19.06 -12.41 0.71
CA GLY A 226 19.25 -11.00 0.39
C GLY A 226 19.45 -10.80 -1.13
N ALA A 227 19.14 -9.60 -1.62
CA ALA A 227 19.60 -9.22 -2.95
C ALA A 227 21.13 -9.20 -2.90
N GLN A 228 21.80 -10.10 -3.64
CA GLN A 228 23.24 -9.98 -3.79
C GLN A 228 23.49 -8.60 -4.42
N LYS A 229 24.20 -7.73 -3.71
CA LYS A 229 24.74 -6.47 -4.24
C LYS A 229 25.86 -6.82 -5.26
N SER A 230 25.56 -7.56 -6.32
CA SER A 230 26.56 -8.11 -7.23
C SER A 230 26.73 -7.30 -8.54
N GLU A 231 25.87 -6.33 -8.84
CA GLU A 231 26.04 -5.56 -10.09
C GLU A 231 26.32 -4.07 -9.88
N ALA A 232 25.78 -3.43 -8.85
CA ALA A 232 26.06 -2.02 -8.56
C ALA A 232 27.54 -1.79 -8.20
N ASN A 233 28.17 -2.69 -7.43
CA ASN A 233 29.57 -2.59 -7.05
C ASN A 233 30.56 -2.79 -8.21
N GLU A 234 30.21 -3.52 -9.27
CA GLU A 234 31.09 -3.67 -10.44
C GLU A 234 31.06 -2.44 -11.34
N ILE A 235 29.94 -1.75 -11.43
CA ILE A 235 29.80 -0.52 -12.21
C ILE A 235 30.51 0.63 -11.52
N ASP A 236 30.36 0.78 -10.20
CA ASP A 236 31.05 1.80 -9.42
C ASP A 236 32.56 1.58 -9.37
N GLN A 237 33.04 0.32 -9.27
CA GLN A 237 34.47 0.00 -9.37
C GLN A 237 35.05 0.22 -10.77
N LYS A 238 34.28 0.00 -11.83
CA LYS A 238 34.69 0.30 -13.22
C LYS A 238 34.71 1.79 -13.49
N LEU A 239 33.80 2.56 -12.92
CA LEU A 239 33.80 4.01 -13.02
C LEU A 239 34.93 4.65 -12.21
N ALA A 240 35.20 4.18 -11.00
CA ALA A 240 36.33 4.68 -10.19
C ALA A 240 37.70 4.41 -10.82
N LYS A 241 37.87 3.28 -11.56
CA LYS A 241 39.13 2.98 -12.29
C LYS A 241 39.31 3.77 -13.58
N ARG A 242 38.32 4.53 -14.03
CA ARG A 242 38.38 5.32 -15.27
C ARG A 242 38.83 6.75 -15.02
N TRP A 243 38.98 7.15 -13.78
CA TRP A 243 39.37 8.52 -13.34
C TRP A 243 40.59 8.53 -12.41
N SER A 244 41.28 7.41 -12.28
CA SER A 244 42.62 7.29 -11.65
C SER A 244 43.68 7.07 -12.73
#